data_ecf4cd6493d5a93697540faeeaefe7cf
#
_entry.id   ecf4cd6493d5a93697540faeeaefe7cf
#
_cell.length_a   1.000
_cell.length_b   1.000
_cell.length_c   1.000
_cell.angle_alpha   90.00
_cell.angle_beta   90.00
_cell.angle_gamma   90.00
#
_symmetry.space_group_name_H-M   'P 1'
#
loop_
_entity.id
_entity.type
_entity.pdbx_description
1 polymer ?
#
loop_
_entity_poly.entity_id
_entity_poly.type
_entity_poly.pdbx_seq_one_letter_code
_entity_poly.pdbx_strand_id
1 'polypeptide(L)'
;MKVSIFHDMTCKLPLPGLLEGVANLIRTDEKLAVFTRSYRQTGSKTFKNESQLFAVPCLFEGGKGRSNIRQLTGMSLVDFDHVFPTDGTADQADATALRELKAKIIADPHTLMSYITMSGNGLRVIFTYEIAPEFSGVPKDEEEVKKFEAYYQQAFYAGNAYYEKLLGAKADMQCKNITRLSGLAHDPEVFLRPQSEVTPFTAEEISTAATAYVKQSKEDKQMQRIQTYFDTLIAPQLAKAKIEFRSGSHNDYVMRVGYKLAERRFSKKVALRWAMQKFGKDYPDTEQVINSCFANAAPHGKQGGGGDSRGDCKTATVEEIKSFLDGHVSLRFNEITSRVEYEIPADNTDARRFMPVNDRIVNSLWSQMSTITRVNIQDMYRVIESDYVPVFNPFKEYLNSLPQITQTIPMPFMS
;
A
#
# COMPACT_ATOMS: atom_id res chain seq x y z
N MET A 1 14.62 29.34 -10.51
CA MET A 1 15.42 28.08 -10.42
C MET A 1 15.35 27.33 -11.74
N LYS A 2 16.46 26.67 -12.19
CA LYS A 2 16.47 25.88 -13.44
C LYS A 2 15.75 24.55 -13.27
N VAL A 3 15.04 24.12 -14.32
CA VAL A 3 14.35 22.82 -14.43
C VAL A 3 14.49 22.24 -15.82
N SER A 4 14.32 20.94 -15.97
CA SER A 4 14.18 20.26 -17.26
C SER A 4 12.70 20.02 -17.54
N ILE A 5 12.20 20.51 -18.69
CA ILE A 5 10.81 20.41 -19.11
C ILE A 5 10.71 19.37 -20.22
N PHE A 6 9.64 18.57 -20.22
CA PHE A 6 9.32 17.59 -21.25
C PHE A 6 7.95 17.89 -21.82
N HIS A 7 7.83 17.80 -23.14
CA HIS A 7 6.59 18.17 -23.84
C HIS A 7 5.41 17.25 -23.47
N ASP A 8 5.68 15.97 -23.29
CA ASP A 8 4.71 14.94 -22.89
C ASP A 8 5.43 13.71 -22.30
N MET A 9 4.66 12.70 -21.90
CA MET A 9 5.18 11.48 -21.29
C MET A 9 6.11 10.70 -22.25
N THR A 10 5.93 10.79 -23.57
CA THR A 10 6.72 10.07 -24.56
C THR A 10 7.99 10.80 -24.96
N CYS A 11 8.07 12.10 -24.72
CA CYS A 11 9.21 12.93 -25.01
C CYS A 11 10.44 12.44 -24.23
N LYS A 12 11.55 12.24 -24.96
CA LYS A 12 12.82 11.78 -24.38
C LYS A 12 13.81 12.92 -24.13
N LEU A 13 13.71 13.99 -24.88
CA LEU A 13 14.67 15.11 -24.82
C LEU A 13 14.15 16.21 -23.87
N PRO A 14 14.95 16.61 -22.87
CA PRO A 14 14.61 17.72 -21.99
C PRO A 14 14.80 19.07 -22.72
N LEU A 15 13.89 19.99 -22.43
CA LEU A 15 14.05 21.41 -22.75
C LEU A 15 14.48 22.15 -21.48
N PRO A 16 15.46 23.05 -21.55
CA PRO A 16 15.80 23.88 -20.41
C PRO A 16 14.68 24.86 -20.10
N GLY A 17 14.39 25.04 -18.83
CA GLY A 17 13.37 26.00 -18.38
C GLY A 17 13.67 26.55 -17.00
N LEU A 18 12.77 27.44 -16.58
CA LEU A 18 12.78 28.02 -15.24
C LEU A 18 11.49 27.64 -14.51
N LEU A 19 11.57 27.47 -13.20
CA LEU A 19 10.42 27.13 -12.38
C LEU A 19 9.32 28.20 -12.44
N GLU A 20 9.71 29.45 -12.58
CA GLU A 20 8.82 30.59 -12.80
C GLU A 20 8.01 30.46 -14.11
N GLY A 21 8.66 29.96 -15.17
CA GLY A 21 8.00 29.61 -16.42
C GLY A 21 7.01 28.45 -16.27
N VAL A 22 7.38 27.42 -15.49
CA VAL A 22 6.48 26.30 -15.17
C VAL A 22 5.26 26.79 -14.38
N ALA A 23 5.46 27.64 -13.37
CA ALA A 23 4.34 28.22 -12.61
C ALA A 23 3.42 29.06 -13.51
N ASN A 24 4.00 29.81 -14.47
CA ASN A 24 3.21 30.57 -15.44
C ASN A 24 2.38 29.66 -16.37
N LEU A 25 2.97 28.56 -16.88
CA LEU A 25 2.24 27.55 -17.67
C LEU A 25 1.07 26.96 -16.86
N ILE A 26 1.30 26.58 -15.61
CA ILE A 26 0.26 26.04 -14.71
C ILE A 26 -0.89 27.06 -14.55
N ARG A 27 -0.56 28.34 -14.46
CA ARG A 27 -1.54 29.42 -14.24
C ARG A 27 -2.35 29.78 -15.47
N THR A 28 -1.72 29.81 -16.66
CA THR A 28 -2.26 30.56 -17.82
C THR A 28 -2.39 29.73 -19.11
N ASP A 29 -1.82 28.52 -19.18
CA ASP A 29 -1.85 27.72 -20.40
C ASP A 29 -3.24 27.15 -20.68
N GLU A 30 -3.85 27.62 -21.80
CA GLU A 30 -5.22 27.24 -22.19
C GLU A 30 -5.33 25.75 -22.56
N LYS A 31 -4.31 25.18 -23.20
CA LYS A 31 -4.28 23.76 -23.56
C LYS A 31 -4.26 22.90 -22.30
N LEU A 32 -3.43 23.27 -21.33
CA LEU A 32 -3.35 22.61 -20.04
C LEU A 32 -4.68 22.73 -19.26
N ALA A 33 -5.37 23.88 -19.36
CA ALA A 33 -6.68 24.08 -18.77
C ALA A 33 -7.73 23.14 -19.36
N VAL A 34 -7.73 23.00 -20.70
CA VAL A 34 -8.61 22.03 -21.39
C VAL A 34 -8.30 20.60 -20.96
N PHE A 35 -7.04 20.19 -20.95
CA PHE A 35 -6.62 18.86 -20.56
C PHE A 35 -6.99 18.54 -19.11
N THR A 36 -6.76 19.48 -18.20
CA THR A 36 -7.11 19.32 -16.77
C THR A 36 -8.62 19.15 -16.59
N ARG A 37 -9.43 19.96 -17.26
CA ARG A 37 -10.90 19.88 -17.21
C ARG A 37 -11.38 18.55 -17.80
N SER A 38 -10.89 18.17 -18.96
CA SER A 38 -11.28 16.94 -19.63
C SER A 38 -10.89 15.70 -18.81
N TYR A 39 -9.72 15.70 -18.16
CA TYR A 39 -9.32 14.65 -17.26
C TYR A 39 -10.28 14.53 -16.05
N ARG A 40 -10.64 15.65 -15.42
CA ARG A 40 -11.58 15.67 -14.29
C ARG A 40 -12.98 15.17 -14.65
N GLN A 41 -13.40 15.39 -15.92
CA GLN A 41 -14.71 14.92 -16.41
C GLN A 41 -14.71 13.46 -16.83
N THR A 42 -13.63 12.95 -17.41
CA THR A 42 -13.63 11.64 -18.09
C THR A 42 -12.76 10.59 -17.40
N GLY A 43 -11.81 10.98 -16.54
CA GLY A 43 -10.78 10.10 -15.96
C GLY A 43 -9.78 9.56 -16.98
N SER A 44 -9.82 10.02 -18.26
CA SER A 44 -8.98 9.46 -19.33
C SER A 44 -7.51 9.84 -19.14
N LYS A 45 -6.67 8.83 -19.00
CA LYS A 45 -5.21 8.98 -18.85
C LYS A 45 -4.53 9.62 -20.05
N THR A 46 -5.17 9.68 -21.22
CA THR A 46 -4.66 10.32 -22.43
C THR A 46 -4.29 11.77 -22.14
N PHE A 47 -5.18 12.54 -21.52
CA PHE A 47 -4.93 13.93 -21.19
C PHE A 47 -3.74 14.14 -20.24
N LYS A 48 -3.57 13.21 -19.29
CA LYS A 48 -2.42 13.21 -18.37
C LYS A 48 -1.11 12.88 -19.09
N ASN A 49 -1.14 11.97 -20.06
CA ASN A 49 0.04 11.53 -20.80
C ASN A 49 0.51 12.57 -21.83
N GLU A 50 -0.41 13.34 -22.40
CA GLU A 50 -0.14 14.40 -23.38
C GLU A 50 0.18 15.75 -22.73
N SER A 51 0.00 15.87 -21.41
CA SER A 51 0.38 17.08 -20.67
C SER A 51 1.88 17.19 -20.50
N GLN A 52 2.37 18.41 -20.43
CA GLN A 52 3.77 18.70 -20.14
C GLN A 52 4.16 18.21 -18.74
N LEU A 53 5.44 17.86 -18.62
CA LEU A 53 6.05 17.43 -17.38
C LEU A 53 7.36 18.20 -17.13
N PHE A 54 7.78 18.23 -15.90
CA PHE A 54 9.09 18.78 -15.55
C PHE A 54 9.78 17.90 -14.49
N ALA A 55 11.10 17.98 -14.47
CA ALA A 55 11.90 17.30 -13.47
C ALA A 55 12.14 18.25 -12.29
N VAL A 56 11.76 17.80 -11.10
CA VAL A 56 12.00 18.52 -9.84
C VAL A 56 13.38 18.15 -9.28
N PRO A 57 13.78 16.86 -9.18
CA PRO A 57 14.98 16.45 -8.45
C PRO A 57 16.29 16.87 -9.12
N CYS A 58 16.34 16.82 -10.43
CA CYS A 58 17.60 17.00 -11.17
C CYS A 58 17.41 17.63 -12.55
N LEU A 59 18.48 18.18 -13.08
CA LEU A 59 18.58 18.60 -14.48
C LEU A 59 19.03 17.44 -15.35
N PHE A 60 18.45 17.32 -16.54
CA PHE A 60 18.79 16.32 -17.53
C PHE A 60 19.43 16.94 -18.77
N GLU A 61 20.28 16.14 -19.44
CA GLU A 61 20.82 16.47 -20.75
C GLU A 61 20.86 15.21 -21.63
N GLY A 62 20.41 15.35 -22.88
CA GLY A 62 20.41 14.28 -23.88
C GLY A 62 19.38 13.16 -23.64
N GLY A 63 18.61 13.19 -22.54
CA GLY A 63 17.61 12.19 -22.22
C GLY A 63 17.01 12.37 -20.83
N LYS A 64 16.20 11.39 -20.38
CA LYS A 64 15.55 11.37 -19.05
C LYS A 64 15.95 10.17 -18.19
N GLY A 65 17.00 9.46 -18.58
CA GLY A 65 17.54 8.31 -17.83
C GLY A 65 18.54 8.73 -16.76
N ARG A 66 18.94 7.78 -15.89
CA ARG A 66 19.95 8.02 -14.85
C ARG A 66 21.29 8.52 -15.39
N SER A 67 21.72 8.00 -16.53
CA SER A 67 22.97 8.43 -17.21
C SER A 67 22.89 9.86 -17.76
N ASN A 68 21.70 10.44 -17.83
CA ASN A 68 21.47 11.78 -18.35
C ASN A 68 21.35 12.84 -17.25
N ILE A 69 21.50 12.47 -15.99
CA ILE A 69 21.50 13.40 -14.86
C ILE A 69 22.76 14.26 -14.92
N ARG A 70 22.58 15.58 -14.83
CA ARG A 70 23.68 16.56 -14.85
C ARG A 70 23.91 17.21 -13.51
N GLN A 71 22.84 17.47 -12.77
CA GLN A 71 22.95 18.20 -11.52
C GLN A 71 21.66 18.00 -10.70
N LEU A 72 21.80 17.94 -9.36
CA LEU A 72 20.67 18.14 -8.46
C LEU A 72 20.17 19.58 -8.52
N THR A 73 18.87 19.78 -8.41
CA THR A 73 18.27 21.12 -8.40
C THR A 73 18.25 21.78 -7.02
N GLY A 74 18.44 21.01 -5.96
CA GLY A 74 18.15 21.43 -4.58
C GLY A 74 16.64 21.52 -4.29
N MET A 75 15.81 20.96 -5.17
CA MET A 75 14.37 20.87 -4.99
C MET A 75 13.92 19.42 -4.81
N SER A 76 12.92 19.23 -3.98
CA SER A 76 12.19 17.97 -3.87
C SER A 76 10.69 18.24 -3.85
N LEU A 77 9.90 17.19 -4.03
CA LEU A 77 8.44 17.31 -4.05
C LEU A 77 7.78 16.32 -3.11
N VAL A 78 6.65 16.75 -2.54
CA VAL A 78 5.70 15.89 -1.84
C VAL A 78 4.41 15.89 -2.66
N ASP A 79 3.88 14.71 -2.94
CA ASP A 79 2.64 14.51 -3.68
C ASP A 79 1.60 13.91 -2.74
N PHE A 80 0.50 14.63 -2.57
CA PHE A 80 -0.64 14.16 -1.79
C PHE A 80 -1.75 13.79 -2.77
N ASP A 81 -1.80 12.52 -3.14
CA ASP A 81 -2.90 11.99 -3.93
C ASP A 81 -4.09 11.65 -3.01
N HIS A 82 -5.29 12.01 -3.45
CA HIS A 82 -6.53 11.68 -2.74
C HIS A 82 -6.50 12.10 -1.24
N VAL A 83 -6.26 13.37 -0.99
CA VAL A 83 -6.24 13.91 0.39
C VAL A 83 -7.59 13.72 1.08
N PHE A 84 -8.67 13.58 0.31
CA PHE A 84 -10.02 13.28 0.78
C PHE A 84 -10.55 11.99 0.16
N PRO A 85 -11.34 11.18 0.91
CA PRO A 85 -12.03 10.03 0.36
C PRO A 85 -12.95 10.44 -0.78
N THR A 86 -12.78 9.85 -1.95
CA THR A 86 -13.71 10.02 -3.08
C THR A 86 -14.81 8.97 -2.94
N ASP A 87 -15.86 9.27 -2.20
CA ASP A 87 -17.09 8.46 -2.13
C ASP A 87 -18.09 8.81 -3.25
N GLY A 88 -17.63 9.50 -4.28
CA GLY A 88 -18.44 9.88 -5.43
C GLY A 88 -19.37 11.10 -5.24
N THR A 89 -19.33 11.71 -4.06
CA THR A 89 -20.11 12.91 -3.73
C THR A 89 -19.20 14.14 -3.58
N ALA A 90 -18.19 14.29 -4.48
CA ALA A 90 -17.23 15.41 -4.47
C ALA A 90 -17.94 16.76 -4.69
N ASP A 91 -18.61 17.23 -3.67
CA ASP A 91 -19.28 18.52 -3.62
C ASP A 91 -18.38 19.60 -2.97
N GLN A 92 -18.84 20.85 -3.02
CA GLN A 92 -18.12 22.07 -2.63
C GLN A 92 -17.35 22.02 -1.30
N ALA A 93 -17.70 21.12 -0.38
CA ALA A 93 -17.02 20.94 0.90
C ALA A 93 -15.57 20.48 0.71
N ASP A 94 -15.29 19.57 -0.24
CA ASP A 94 -13.94 19.06 -0.50
C ASP A 94 -13.04 20.14 -1.11
N ALA A 95 -13.59 21.00 -1.97
CA ALA A 95 -12.86 22.11 -2.56
C ALA A 95 -12.44 23.15 -1.51
N THR A 96 -13.29 23.39 -0.50
CA THR A 96 -12.98 24.30 0.61
C THR A 96 -11.88 23.75 1.49
N ALA A 97 -11.98 22.48 1.88
CA ALA A 97 -10.98 21.81 2.69
C ALA A 97 -9.62 21.71 1.95
N LEU A 98 -9.63 21.48 0.63
CA LEU A 98 -8.40 21.49 -0.18
C LEU A 98 -7.74 22.88 -0.20
N ARG A 99 -8.54 23.95 -0.27
CA ARG A 99 -8.04 25.34 -0.19
C ARG A 99 -7.46 25.64 1.19
N GLU A 100 -8.08 25.17 2.26
CA GLU A 100 -7.56 25.34 3.63
C GLU A 100 -6.22 24.62 3.82
N LEU A 101 -6.07 23.41 3.29
CA LEU A 101 -4.80 22.68 3.30
C LEU A 101 -3.75 23.41 2.46
N LYS A 102 -4.12 23.91 1.28
CA LYS A 102 -3.23 24.70 0.43
C LYS A 102 -2.79 25.99 1.14
N ALA A 103 -3.68 26.65 1.87
CA ALA A 103 -3.35 27.84 2.65
C ALA A 103 -2.32 27.55 3.74
N LYS A 104 -2.40 26.42 4.44
CA LYS A 104 -1.36 25.97 5.40
C LYS A 104 -0.01 25.77 4.74
N ILE A 105 0.01 25.14 3.55
CA ILE A 105 1.23 24.92 2.78
C ILE A 105 1.84 26.25 2.35
N ILE A 106 1.03 27.19 1.85
CA ILE A 106 1.47 28.52 1.40
C ILE A 106 2.06 29.36 2.55
N ALA A 107 1.52 29.23 3.74
CA ALA A 107 2.03 29.91 4.92
C ALA A 107 3.37 29.34 5.43
N ASP A 108 3.71 28.12 5.06
CA ASP A 108 4.92 27.44 5.50
C ASP A 108 6.18 27.98 4.82
N PRO A 109 7.25 28.36 5.57
CA PRO A 109 8.44 29.01 5.00
C PRO A 109 9.29 28.10 4.11
N HIS A 110 9.18 26.78 4.23
CA HIS A 110 9.91 25.81 3.40
C HIS A 110 9.27 25.61 2.03
N THR A 111 7.99 25.99 1.86
CA THR A 111 7.27 25.83 0.60
C THR A 111 7.76 26.81 -0.45
N LEU A 112 8.32 26.28 -1.52
CA LEU A 112 8.71 27.05 -2.71
C LEU A 112 7.53 27.20 -3.67
N MET A 113 6.82 26.12 -3.99
CA MET A 113 5.71 26.10 -4.95
C MET A 113 4.65 25.09 -4.51
N SER A 114 3.39 25.41 -4.76
CA SER A 114 2.28 24.46 -4.55
C SER A 114 1.16 24.68 -5.56
N TYR A 115 0.59 23.56 -6.03
CA TYR A 115 -0.55 23.58 -6.95
C TYR A 115 -1.42 22.31 -6.79
N ILE A 116 -2.67 22.44 -7.23
CA ILE A 116 -3.64 21.34 -7.25
C ILE A 116 -3.31 20.41 -8.43
N THR A 117 -3.27 19.10 -8.18
CA THR A 117 -2.97 18.10 -9.20
C THR A 117 -4.08 17.95 -10.23
N MET A 118 -3.79 17.24 -11.32
CA MET A 118 -4.72 17.09 -12.45
C MET A 118 -6.05 16.44 -12.06
N SER A 119 -6.06 15.54 -11.05
CA SER A 119 -7.29 14.94 -10.55
C SER A 119 -8.22 15.92 -9.82
N GLY A 120 -7.70 17.04 -9.35
CA GLY A 120 -8.43 17.97 -8.53
C GLY A 120 -8.53 17.63 -7.05
N ASN A 121 -8.11 16.42 -6.66
CA ASN A 121 -8.24 15.87 -5.30
C ASN A 121 -6.89 15.76 -4.57
N GLY A 122 -5.81 16.25 -5.18
CA GLY A 122 -4.46 16.18 -4.64
C GLY A 122 -3.75 17.52 -4.66
N LEU A 123 -2.73 17.62 -3.81
CA LEU A 123 -1.84 18.76 -3.72
C LEU A 123 -0.42 18.34 -4.00
N ARG A 124 0.30 19.15 -4.77
CA ARG A 124 1.73 19.01 -4.98
C ARG A 124 2.46 20.15 -4.32
N VAL A 125 3.47 19.81 -3.51
CA VAL A 125 4.30 20.75 -2.78
C VAL A 125 5.73 20.56 -3.25
N ILE A 126 6.38 21.65 -3.65
CA ILE A 126 7.81 21.69 -3.94
C ILE A 126 8.47 22.52 -2.87
N PHE A 127 9.55 22.02 -2.33
CA PHE A 127 10.36 22.65 -1.30
C PHE A 127 11.83 22.59 -1.68
N THR A 128 12.68 23.35 -0.99
CA THR A 128 14.12 23.36 -1.23
C THR A 128 14.89 22.71 -0.10
N TYR A 129 16.07 22.18 -0.45
CA TYR A 129 17.05 21.65 0.50
C TYR A 129 18.46 22.03 0.08
N GLU A 130 19.37 22.09 1.03
CA GLU A 130 20.77 22.35 0.79
C GLU A 130 21.42 21.16 0.07
N ILE A 131 22.19 21.43 -0.98
CA ILE A 131 23.01 20.42 -1.65
C ILE A 131 24.38 20.42 -0.99
N ALA A 132 24.76 19.28 -0.38
CA ALA A 132 26.11 19.13 0.15
C ALA A 132 27.17 19.23 -0.95
N PRO A 133 28.35 19.79 -0.68
CA PRO A 133 29.36 20.11 -1.69
C PRO A 133 29.72 18.94 -2.61
N GLU A 134 29.75 17.72 -2.08
CA GLU A 134 30.05 16.50 -2.83
C GLU A 134 28.98 16.12 -3.87
N PHE A 135 27.78 16.68 -3.78
CA PHE A 135 26.66 16.47 -4.72
C PHE A 135 26.36 17.67 -5.61
N SER A 136 27.20 18.72 -5.60
CA SER A 136 26.99 19.94 -6.36
C SER A 136 27.41 19.87 -7.84
N GLY A 137 28.09 18.79 -8.22
CA GLY A 137 28.65 18.61 -9.58
C GLY A 137 27.82 17.71 -10.48
N VAL A 138 28.46 17.29 -11.60
CA VAL A 138 27.93 16.27 -12.51
C VAL A 138 28.43 14.89 -12.03
N PRO A 139 27.54 13.91 -11.83
CA PRO A 139 27.97 12.57 -11.48
C PRO A 139 28.78 11.93 -12.61
N LYS A 140 29.92 11.33 -12.29
CA LYS A 140 30.90 10.84 -13.27
C LYS A 140 30.55 9.43 -13.78
N ASP A 141 29.92 8.63 -12.95
CA ASP A 141 29.60 7.24 -13.22
C ASP A 141 28.28 6.81 -12.53
N GLU A 142 27.89 5.56 -12.76
CA GLU A 142 26.65 5.01 -12.19
C GLU A 142 26.69 4.91 -10.65
N GLU A 143 27.86 4.74 -10.06
CA GLU A 143 27.99 4.67 -8.61
C GLU A 143 27.79 6.05 -7.96
N GLU A 144 28.34 7.10 -8.56
CA GLU A 144 28.04 8.48 -8.14
C GLU A 144 26.56 8.81 -8.34
N VAL A 145 25.92 8.41 -9.43
CA VAL A 145 24.47 8.58 -9.63
C VAL A 145 23.67 7.92 -8.50
N LYS A 146 24.06 6.72 -8.04
CA LYS A 146 23.40 6.06 -6.89
C LYS A 146 23.57 6.86 -5.60
N LYS A 147 24.73 7.49 -5.38
CA LYS A 147 24.95 8.38 -4.22
C LYS A 147 24.08 9.63 -4.30
N PHE A 148 23.97 10.25 -5.48
CA PHE A 148 23.06 11.38 -5.72
C PHE A 148 21.60 11.00 -5.47
N GLU A 149 21.17 9.83 -5.95
CA GLU A 149 19.81 9.32 -5.69
C GLU A 149 19.57 9.08 -4.20
N ALA A 150 20.55 8.51 -3.49
CA ALA A 150 20.45 8.28 -2.05
C ALA A 150 20.36 9.60 -1.27
N TYR A 151 21.10 10.61 -1.66
CA TYR A 151 21.03 11.94 -1.06
C TYR A 151 19.72 12.63 -1.34
N TYR A 152 19.23 12.62 -2.59
CA TYR A 152 17.90 13.10 -2.94
C TYR A 152 16.81 12.39 -2.13
N GLN A 153 16.92 11.06 -1.93
CA GLN A 153 15.94 10.30 -1.14
C GLN A 153 15.89 10.75 0.32
N GLN A 154 17.00 11.24 0.89
CA GLN A 154 16.97 11.82 2.23
C GLN A 154 16.11 13.09 2.26
N ALA A 155 16.30 13.99 1.30
CA ALA A 155 15.47 15.19 1.17
C ALA A 155 13.99 14.84 0.95
N PHE A 156 13.71 13.86 0.07
CA PHE A 156 12.36 13.36 -0.18
C PHE A 156 11.69 12.84 1.10
N TYR A 157 12.37 12.00 1.88
CA TYR A 157 11.81 11.45 3.13
C TYR A 157 11.63 12.52 4.20
N ALA A 158 12.54 13.48 4.29
CA ALA A 158 12.43 14.59 5.23
C ALA A 158 11.23 15.47 4.90
N GLY A 159 11.05 15.83 3.63
CA GLY A 159 9.89 16.59 3.18
C GLY A 159 8.57 15.85 3.44
N ASN A 160 8.50 14.55 3.12
CA ASN A 160 7.32 13.75 3.43
C ASN A 160 7.02 13.77 4.93
N ALA A 161 8.01 13.52 5.79
CA ALA A 161 7.84 13.56 7.25
C ALA A 161 7.27 14.89 7.72
N TYR A 162 7.81 15.97 7.19
CA TYR A 162 7.43 17.33 7.56
C TYR A 162 6.01 17.68 7.11
N TYR A 163 5.71 17.51 5.82
CA TYR A 163 4.42 17.90 5.25
C TYR A 163 3.30 16.92 5.62
N GLU A 164 3.58 15.63 5.81
CA GLU A 164 2.60 14.69 6.40
C GLU A 164 2.16 15.13 7.79
N LYS A 165 3.09 15.59 8.61
CA LYS A 165 2.79 16.13 9.95
C LYS A 165 2.00 17.44 9.88
N LEU A 166 2.38 18.34 8.95
CA LEU A 166 1.72 19.64 8.76
C LEU A 166 0.26 19.49 8.33
N LEU A 167 -0.02 18.53 7.43
CA LEU A 167 -1.34 18.34 6.85
C LEU A 167 -2.17 17.25 7.53
N GLY A 168 -1.55 16.35 8.29
CA GLY A 168 -2.22 15.16 8.84
C GLY A 168 -2.59 14.11 7.78
N ALA A 169 -1.98 14.18 6.58
CA ALA A 169 -2.24 13.29 5.45
C ALA A 169 -0.99 12.52 5.04
N LYS A 170 -1.16 11.38 4.34
CA LYS A 170 -0.03 10.58 3.85
C LYS A 170 0.37 10.98 2.43
N ALA A 171 1.68 11.08 2.20
CA ALA A 171 2.26 11.41 0.90
C ALA A 171 2.50 10.16 0.04
N ASP A 172 2.49 10.33 -1.30
CA ASP A 172 2.82 9.25 -2.24
C ASP A 172 4.33 8.96 -2.22
N MET A 173 4.67 7.72 -1.89
CA MET A 173 6.04 7.23 -1.82
C MET A 173 6.68 6.95 -3.18
N GLN A 174 5.93 7.01 -4.29
CA GLN A 174 6.49 6.74 -5.63
C GLN A 174 7.41 7.86 -6.12
N CYS A 175 7.26 9.07 -5.59
CA CYS A 175 8.06 10.23 -5.98
C CYS A 175 9.51 10.23 -5.45
N LYS A 176 9.94 9.20 -4.73
CA LYS A 176 11.32 9.00 -4.26
C LYS A 176 12.36 8.75 -5.37
N ASN A 177 11.93 8.47 -6.59
CA ASN A 177 12.82 8.21 -7.71
C ASN A 177 13.37 9.53 -8.27
N ILE A 178 14.70 9.66 -8.30
CA ILE A 178 15.40 10.88 -8.79
C ILE A 178 15.07 11.23 -10.24
N THR A 179 14.67 10.25 -11.06
CA THR A 179 14.28 10.49 -12.47
C THR A 179 12.77 10.72 -12.64
N ARG A 180 12.03 10.82 -11.54
CA ARG A 180 10.57 11.04 -11.60
C ARG A 180 10.26 12.41 -12.17
N LEU A 181 9.41 12.42 -13.20
CA LEU A 181 8.86 13.63 -13.77
C LEU A 181 7.52 13.96 -13.12
N SER A 182 7.29 15.24 -12.91
CA SER A 182 6.07 15.81 -12.35
C SER A 182 5.19 16.34 -13.46
N GLY A 183 3.96 15.82 -13.61
CA GLY A 183 2.99 16.30 -14.59
C GLY A 183 2.41 17.66 -14.20
N LEU A 184 2.22 18.52 -15.18
CA LEU A 184 1.55 19.81 -14.99
C LEU A 184 0.02 19.61 -14.92
N ALA A 185 -0.63 20.51 -14.21
CA ALA A 185 -2.08 20.64 -14.14
C ALA A 185 -2.44 22.12 -14.09
N HIS A 186 -3.53 22.52 -14.73
CA HIS A 186 -3.97 23.92 -14.65
C HIS A 186 -4.51 24.25 -13.26
N ASP A 187 -3.87 25.23 -12.63
CA ASP A 187 -4.27 25.82 -11.36
C ASP A 187 -4.02 27.34 -11.40
N PRO A 188 -5.06 28.14 -11.62
CA PRO A 188 -4.92 29.61 -11.64
C PRO A 188 -4.35 30.19 -10.36
N GLU A 189 -4.52 29.48 -9.24
CA GLU A 189 -4.04 29.86 -7.92
C GLU A 189 -2.71 29.19 -7.55
N VAL A 190 -1.92 28.74 -8.55
CA VAL A 190 -0.60 28.18 -8.26
C VAL A 190 0.23 29.15 -7.45
N PHE A 191 0.76 28.67 -6.34
CA PHE A 191 1.64 29.44 -5.48
C PHE A 191 3.11 29.24 -5.90
N LEU A 192 3.86 30.31 -5.98
CA LEU A 192 5.31 30.30 -6.14
C LEU A 192 5.90 31.41 -5.28
N ARG A 193 6.79 31.04 -4.36
CA ARG A 193 7.53 31.96 -3.49
C ARG A 193 8.83 32.39 -4.18
N PRO A 194 9.25 33.66 -4.04
CA PRO A 194 10.58 34.08 -4.45
C PRO A 194 11.66 33.22 -3.78
N GLN A 195 12.66 32.76 -4.54
CA GLN A 195 13.70 31.86 -4.00
C GLN A 195 14.42 32.44 -2.77
N SER A 196 14.59 33.76 -2.72
CA SER A 196 15.22 34.47 -1.59
C SER A 196 14.41 34.43 -0.29
N GLU A 197 13.12 34.07 -0.36
CA GLU A 197 12.22 34.04 0.80
C GLU A 197 11.93 32.59 1.26
N VAL A 198 12.48 31.60 0.56
CA VAL A 198 12.30 30.18 0.93
C VAL A 198 13.39 29.78 1.91
N THR A 199 13.01 29.13 2.98
CA THR A 199 13.94 28.49 3.92
C THR A 199 14.24 27.07 3.46
N PRO A 200 15.46 26.75 2.97
CA PRO A 200 15.81 25.38 2.59
C PRO A 200 15.94 24.50 3.83
N PHE A 201 15.61 23.21 3.72
CA PHE A 201 16.02 22.24 4.72
C PHE A 201 17.54 22.07 4.68
N THR A 202 18.19 22.11 5.84
CA THR A 202 19.63 21.89 5.93
C THR A 202 20.02 20.43 5.71
N ALA A 203 21.28 20.16 5.37
CA ALA A 203 21.77 18.80 5.19
C ALA A 203 21.61 17.93 6.44
N GLU A 204 21.74 18.52 7.65
CA GLU A 204 21.53 17.81 8.92
C GLU A 204 20.05 17.47 9.14
N GLU A 205 19.14 18.41 8.88
CA GLU A 205 17.70 18.20 9.01
C GLU A 205 17.22 17.08 8.08
N ILE A 206 17.63 17.08 6.79
CA ILE A 206 17.22 16.01 5.86
C ILE A 206 17.74 14.64 6.28
N SER A 207 18.97 14.55 6.77
CA SER A 207 19.57 13.28 7.21
C SER A 207 18.86 12.71 8.45
N THR A 208 18.63 13.56 9.44
CA THR A 208 17.98 13.20 10.70
C THR A 208 16.52 12.80 10.48
N ALA A 209 15.76 13.65 9.78
CA ALA A 209 14.35 13.41 9.50
C ALA A 209 14.14 12.18 8.61
N ALA A 210 14.97 11.97 7.58
CA ALA A 210 14.90 10.79 6.72
C ALA A 210 15.10 9.50 7.50
N THR A 211 16.09 9.46 8.38
CA THR A 211 16.36 8.27 9.21
C THR A 211 15.16 7.92 10.10
N ALA A 212 14.57 8.93 10.75
CA ALA A 212 13.38 8.75 11.58
C ALA A 212 12.17 8.30 10.77
N TYR A 213 11.92 8.92 9.61
CA TYR A 213 10.80 8.61 8.73
C TYR A 213 10.87 7.19 8.17
N VAL A 214 12.04 6.79 7.66
CA VAL A 214 12.24 5.42 7.13
C VAL A 214 12.01 4.38 8.22
N LYS A 215 12.48 4.63 9.45
CA LYS A 215 12.25 3.75 10.60
C LYS A 215 10.77 3.65 10.93
N GLN A 216 10.06 4.78 11.02
CA GLN A 216 8.62 4.83 11.29
C GLN A 216 7.83 4.12 10.20
N SER A 217 8.12 4.37 8.92
CA SER A 217 7.46 3.72 7.79
C SER A 217 7.65 2.19 7.78
N LYS A 218 8.82 1.68 8.23
CA LYS A 218 9.04 0.24 8.40
C LYS A 218 8.19 -0.32 9.55
N GLU A 219 8.10 0.39 10.68
CA GLU A 219 7.25 -0.02 11.80
C GLU A 219 5.77 -0.03 11.41
N ASP A 220 5.28 1.00 10.71
CA ASP A 220 3.89 1.10 10.23
C ASP A 220 3.54 -0.06 9.26
N LYS A 221 4.43 -0.40 8.33
CA LYS A 221 4.26 -1.57 7.45
C LYS A 221 4.21 -2.88 8.22
N GLN A 222 5.04 -3.04 9.25
CA GLN A 222 4.99 -4.21 10.10
C GLN A 222 3.68 -4.27 10.91
N MET A 223 3.20 -3.15 11.43
CA MET A 223 1.89 -3.09 12.11
C MET A 223 0.75 -3.47 11.17
N GLN A 224 0.75 -2.98 9.93
CA GLN A 224 -0.25 -3.37 8.93
C GLN A 224 -0.19 -4.87 8.61
N ARG A 225 1.01 -5.45 8.50
CA ARG A 225 1.17 -6.91 8.33
C ARG A 225 0.64 -7.69 9.53
N ILE A 226 0.88 -7.22 10.76
CA ILE A 226 0.32 -7.84 11.96
C ILE A 226 -1.20 -7.77 11.93
N GLN A 227 -1.77 -6.61 11.58
CA GLN A 227 -3.23 -6.46 11.48
C GLN A 227 -3.81 -7.42 10.45
N THR A 228 -3.24 -7.49 9.25
CA THR A 228 -3.69 -8.42 8.21
C THR A 228 -3.56 -9.88 8.66
N TYR A 229 -2.44 -10.26 9.30
CA TYR A 229 -2.24 -11.60 9.84
C TYR A 229 -3.27 -11.94 10.94
N PHE A 230 -3.56 -10.99 11.81
CA PHE A 230 -4.58 -11.14 12.84
C PHE A 230 -5.97 -11.35 12.22
N ASP A 231 -6.40 -10.48 11.32
CA ASP A 231 -7.75 -10.51 10.74
C ASP A 231 -7.98 -11.76 9.87
N THR A 232 -6.94 -12.19 9.15
CA THR A 232 -7.06 -13.30 8.19
C THR A 232 -6.84 -14.68 8.80
N LEU A 233 -5.98 -14.80 9.80
CA LEU A 233 -5.56 -16.10 10.33
C LEU A 233 -5.86 -16.28 11.82
N ILE A 234 -5.56 -15.29 12.68
CA ILE A 234 -5.71 -15.46 14.13
C ILE A 234 -7.17 -15.35 14.55
N ALA A 235 -7.85 -14.27 14.18
CA ALA A 235 -9.22 -14.01 14.62
C ALA A 235 -10.21 -15.11 14.15
N PRO A 236 -10.17 -15.61 12.89
CA PRO A 236 -11.01 -16.74 12.47
C PRO A 236 -10.72 -18.03 13.25
N GLN A 237 -9.45 -18.34 13.56
CA GLN A 237 -9.10 -19.52 14.36
C GLN A 237 -9.65 -19.41 15.77
N LEU A 238 -9.55 -18.25 16.41
CA LEU A 238 -10.08 -18.02 17.75
C LEU A 238 -11.62 -18.12 17.76
N ALA A 239 -12.27 -17.55 16.73
CA ALA A 239 -13.72 -17.66 16.58
C ALA A 239 -14.19 -19.12 16.40
N LYS A 240 -13.50 -19.92 15.57
CA LYS A 240 -13.77 -21.35 15.39
C LYS A 240 -13.58 -22.14 16.69
N ALA A 241 -12.61 -21.73 17.53
CA ALA A 241 -12.39 -22.29 18.86
C ALA A 241 -13.36 -21.75 19.93
N LYS A 242 -14.31 -20.89 19.58
CA LYS A 242 -15.25 -20.21 20.48
C LYS A 242 -14.56 -19.37 21.57
N ILE A 243 -13.39 -18.82 21.26
CA ILE A 243 -12.62 -17.93 22.14
C ILE A 243 -12.88 -16.51 21.69
N GLU A 244 -13.55 -15.74 22.54
CA GLU A 244 -14.00 -14.37 22.23
C GLU A 244 -13.29 -13.36 23.14
N PHE A 245 -13.05 -12.16 22.60
CA PHE A 245 -12.53 -11.04 23.37
C PHE A 245 -13.66 -10.39 24.18
N ARG A 246 -13.90 -10.90 25.39
CA ARG A 246 -14.97 -10.45 26.29
C ARG A 246 -14.52 -10.46 27.74
N SER A 247 -15.29 -9.79 28.60
CA SER A 247 -15.03 -9.77 30.04
C SER A 247 -14.86 -11.19 30.60
N GLY A 248 -13.79 -11.41 31.35
CA GLY A 248 -13.40 -12.71 31.92
C GLY A 248 -12.56 -13.59 31.02
N SER A 249 -12.42 -13.27 29.71
CA SER A 249 -11.59 -14.03 28.77
C SER A 249 -10.51 -13.20 28.07
N HIS A 250 -10.37 -11.90 28.36
CA HIS A 250 -9.40 -11.02 27.72
C HIS A 250 -7.96 -11.56 27.79
N ASN A 251 -7.56 -12.07 28.96
CA ASN A 251 -6.22 -12.61 29.17
C ASN A 251 -5.93 -13.79 28.23
N ASP A 252 -6.82 -14.79 28.18
CA ASP A 252 -6.64 -15.97 27.31
C ASP A 252 -6.61 -15.57 25.84
N TYR A 253 -7.50 -14.66 25.44
CA TYR A 253 -7.55 -14.16 24.05
C TYR A 253 -6.24 -13.46 23.67
N VAL A 254 -5.79 -12.45 24.43
CA VAL A 254 -4.58 -11.68 24.16
C VAL A 254 -3.34 -12.54 24.25
N MET A 255 -3.29 -13.49 25.19
CA MET A 255 -2.20 -14.44 25.33
C MET A 255 -2.05 -15.32 24.07
N ARG A 256 -3.13 -15.87 23.53
CA ARG A 256 -3.10 -16.67 22.29
C ARG A 256 -2.64 -15.84 21.10
N VAL A 257 -3.14 -14.60 20.98
CA VAL A 257 -2.66 -13.66 19.96
C VAL A 257 -1.16 -13.42 20.13
N GLY A 258 -0.70 -13.12 21.34
CA GLY A 258 0.70 -12.85 21.65
C GLY A 258 1.63 -14.00 21.28
N TYR A 259 1.28 -15.24 21.64
CA TYR A 259 2.07 -16.41 21.23
C TYR A 259 2.12 -16.60 19.72
N LYS A 260 1.01 -16.43 19.00
CA LYS A 260 0.98 -16.51 17.52
C LYS A 260 1.89 -15.46 16.88
N LEU A 261 1.88 -14.23 17.39
CA LEU A 261 2.78 -13.18 16.91
C LEU A 261 4.26 -13.49 17.20
N ALA A 262 4.56 -14.03 18.40
CA ALA A 262 5.91 -14.42 18.79
C ALA A 262 6.44 -15.62 17.97
N GLU A 263 5.60 -16.64 17.74
CA GLU A 263 5.90 -17.79 16.88
C GLU A 263 6.25 -17.36 15.45
N ARG A 264 5.59 -16.33 14.94
CA ARG A 264 5.84 -15.73 13.61
C ARG A 264 7.03 -14.78 13.58
N ARG A 265 7.74 -14.61 14.70
CA ARG A 265 8.92 -13.74 14.83
C ARG A 265 8.64 -12.29 14.42
N PHE A 266 7.43 -11.79 14.65
CA PHE A 266 7.20 -10.36 14.55
C PHE A 266 8.07 -9.61 15.58
N SER A 267 8.48 -8.38 15.25
CA SER A 267 9.20 -7.56 16.21
C SER A 267 8.38 -7.35 17.47
N LYS A 268 8.92 -7.72 18.64
CA LYS A 268 8.26 -7.53 19.94
C LYS A 268 7.75 -6.10 20.13
N LYS A 269 8.60 -5.12 19.80
CA LYS A 269 8.26 -3.68 19.90
C LYS A 269 7.02 -3.32 19.06
N VAL A 270 6.97 -3.81 17.82
CA VAL A 270 5.86 -3.51 16.90
C VAL A 270 4.60 -4.27 17.31
N ALA A 271 4.74 -5.54 17.69
CA ALA A 271 3.62 -6.36 18.17
C ALA A 271 2.99 -5.78 19.44
N LEU A 272 3.81 -5.30 20.38
CA LEU A 272 3.33 -4.64 21.58
C LEU A 272 2.55 -3.36 21.25
N ARG A 273 3.12 -2.49 20.41
CA ARG A 273 2.46 -1.25 19.97
C ARG A 273 1.11 -1.53 19.31
N TRP A 274 1.08 -2.51 18.41
CA TRP A 274 -0.14 -2.93 17.74
C TRP A 274 -1.18 -3.48 18.74
N ALA A 275 -0.77 -4.38 19.63
CA ALA A 275 -1.67 -4.98 20.62
C ALA A 275 -2.25 -3.94 21.58
N MET A 276 -1.45 -2.96 22.02
CA MET A 276 -1.92 -1.87 22.86
C MET A 276 -2.94 -0.99 22.14
N GLN A 277 -2.76 -0.73 20.84
CA GLN A 277 -3.77 0.01 20.05
C GLN A 277 -5.05 -0.79 19.86
N LYS A 278 -4.95 -2.11 19.70
CA LYS A 278 -6.09 -2.99 19.41
C LYS A 278 -6.89 -3.35 20.67
N PHE A 279 -6.22 -3.67 21.76
CA PHE A 279 -6.81 -4.24 22.97
C PHE A 279 -6.61 -3.40 24.22
N GLY A 280 -5.59 -2.54 24.28
CA GLY A 280 -5.17 -1.85 25.50
C GLY A 280 -6.21 -0.93 26.12
N LYS A 281 -7.17 -0.42 25.32
CA LYS A 281 -8.28 0.38 25.82
C LYS A 281 -9.23 -0.43 26.69
N ASP A 282 -9.54 -1.67 26.27
CA ASP A 282 -10.52 -2.53 26.93
C ASP A 282 -9.87 -3.53 27.88
N TYR A 283 -8.55 -3.72 27.75
CA TYR A 283 -7.75 -4.62 28.61
C TYR A 283 -6.38 -4.00 28.93
N PRO A 284 -6.22 -3.26 30.04
CA PRO A 284 -4.99 -2.56 30.41
C PRO A 284 -3.76 -3.47 30.56
N ASP A 285 -3.94 -4.74 30.97
CA ASP A 285 -2.86 -5.70 31.16
C ASP A 285 -2.28 -6.26 29.86
N THR A 286 -2.77 -5.80 28.70
CA THR A 286 -2.30 -6.21 27.37
C THR A 286 -0.78 -6.14 27.24
N GLU A 287 -0.14 -5.09 27.75
CA GLU A 287 1.31 -4.93 27.71
C GLU A 287 2.03 -6.07 28.42
N GLN A 288 1.62 -6.37 29.64
CA GLN A 288 2.23 -7.43 30.47
C GLN A 288 2.07 -8.79 29.81
N VAL A 289 0.88 -9.09 29.28
CA VAL A 289 0.59 -10.36 28.61
C VAL A 289 1.43 -10.53 27.35
N ILE A 290 1.49 -9.54 26.47
CA ILE A 290 2.32 -9.60 25.24
C ILE A 290 3.80 -9.76 25.60
N ASN A 291 4.30 -8.99 26.57
CA ASN A 291 5.68 -9.10 27.04
C ASN A 291 6.00 -10.52 27.52
N SER A 292 5.09 -11.14 28.29
CA SER A 292 5.22 -12.51 28.78
C SER A 292 5.21 -13.54 27.63
N CYS A 293 4.31 -13.39 26.64
CA CYS A 293 4.28 -14.27 25.48
C CYS A 293 5.60 -14.28 24.71
N PHE A 294 6.18 -13.10 24.46
CA PHE A 294 7.45 -12.98 23.74
C PHE A 294 8.65 -13.45 24.57
N ALA A 295 8.58 -13.40 25.91
CA ALA A 295 9.62 -13.92 26.78
C ALA A 295 9.59 -15.46 26.87
N ASN A 296 8.39 -16.04 26.86
CA ASN A 296 8.15 -17.48 27.06
C ASN A 296 8.00 -18.26 25.74
N ALA A 297 7.92 -17.58 24.59
CA ALA A 297 7.95 -18.24 23.30
C ALA A 297 9.30 -18.95 23.15
N ALA A 298 9.28 -20.29 23.10
CA ALA A 298 10.49 -21.11 23.07
C ALA A 298 11.45 -20.67 21.95
N PRO A 299 12.75 -20.61 22.22
CA PRO A 299 13.75 -20.36 21.17
C PRO A 299 13.82 -21.59 20.26
N HIS A 300 13.02 -21.62 19.20
CA HIS A 300 13.12 -22.65 18.18
C HIS A 300 14.34 -22.43 17.30
N GLY A 301 15.39 -23.23 17.52
CA GLY A 301 16.42 -23.61 16.56
C GLY A 301 17.38 -22.51 16.12
N LYS A 302 18.65 -22.74 16.48
CA LYS A 302 19.93 -22.21 15.97
C LYS A 302 19.87 -20.98 15.07
N GLN A 303 20.45 -19.89 15.57
CA GLN A 303 20.94 -18.76 14.80
C GLN A 303 21.91 -19.24 13.70
N GLY A 304 21.46 -19.25 12.45
CA GLY A 304 22.33 -19.24 11.28
C GLY A 304 22.60 -17.78 10.94
N GLY A 305 23.89 -17.39 11.00
CA GLY A 305 24.30 -16.02 10.77
C GLY A 305 24.17 -15.56 9.34
N GLY A 306 24.03 -14.26 9.18
CA GLY A 306 24.41 -13.51 7.98
C GLY A 306 23.27 -13.06 7.07
N GLY A 307 22.92 -11.77 7.16
CA GLY A 307 22.58 -10.94 6.02
C GLY A 307 21.21 -11.11 5.40
N ASP A 308 20.37 -10.29 5.72
CA ASP A 308 19.32 -9.57 4.98
C ASP A 308 18.08 -9.37 5.86
N SER A 309 17.67 -8.12 6.02
CA SER A 309 16.64 -7.69 6.95
C SER A 309 15.20 -7.96 6.46
N ARG A 310 14.96 -9.13 5.85
CA ARG A 310 13.62 -9.74 5.75
C ARG A 310 13.49 -10.67 6.95
N GLY A 311 12.82 -10.20 8.00
CA GLY A 311 12.54 -11.01 9.19
C GLY A 311 12.12 -12.42 8.76
N ASP A 312 12.86 -13.42 9.25
CA ASP A 312 12.71 -14.84 8.92
C ASP A 312 11.33 -15.33 9.42
N CYS A 313 10.29 -15.07 8.62
CA CYS A 313 8.93 -15.49 8.94
C CYS A 313 8.83 -17.00 8.71
N LYS A 314 8.45 -17.74 9.74
CA LYS A 314 8.20 -19.20 9.66
C LYS A 314 7.23 -19.51 8.53
N THR A 315 7.47 -20.55 7.76
CA THR A 315 6.56 -21.00 6.69
C THR A 315 5.18 -21.34 7.28
N ALA A 316 4.12 -21.04 6.56
CA ALA A 316 2.74 -21.32 6.98
C ALA A 316 2.55 -22.80 7.33
N THR A 317 1.83 -23.07 8.41
CA THR A 317 1.40 -24.42 8.77
C THR A 317 0.21 -24.84 7.91
N VAL A 318 -0.05 -26.16 7.85
CA VAL A 318 -1.21 -26.70 7.13
C VAL A 318 -2.53 -26.10 7.65
N GLU A 319 -2.66 -25.90 8.97
CA GLU A 319 -3.84 -25.32 9.61
C GLU A 319 -4.04 -23.86 9.21
N GLU A 320 -2.96 -23.11 9.01
CA GLU A 320 -3.04 -21.73 8.55
C GLU A 320 -3.42 -21.63 7.09
N ILE A 321 -2.95 -22.57 6.24
CA ILE A 321 -3.37 -22.68 4.85
C ILE A 321 -4.88 -23.02 4.80
N LYS A 322 -5.35 -23.99 5.56
CA LYS A 322 -6.78 -24.34 5.65
C LYS A 322 -7.63 -23.14 6.09
N SER A 323 -7.21 -22.44 7.15
CA SER A 323 -7.92 -21.26 7.66
C SER A 323 -7.96 -20.12 6.65
N PHE A 324 -6.88 -19.93 5.88
CA PHE A 324 -6.85 -18.97 4.79
C PHE A 324 -7.82 -19.35 3.67
N LEU A 325 -7.82 -20.61 3.25
CA LEU A 325 -8.73 -21.11 2.21
C LEU A 325 -10.19 -20.97 2.63
N ASP A 326 -10.55 -21.37 3.87
CA ASP A 326 -11.91 -21.23 4.42
C ASP A 326 -12.45 -19.78 4.35
N GLY A 327 -11.57 -18.79 4.44
CA GLY A 327 -11.92 -17.37 4.37
C GLY A 327 -12.00 -16.77 2.96
N HIS A 328 -11.47 -17.47 1.94
CA HIS A 328 -11.31 -16.90 0.60
C HIS A 328 -12.04 -17.67 -0.49
N VAL A 329 -12.26 -18.96 -0.33
CA VAL A 329 -12.90 -19.82 -1.32
C VAL A 329 -13.74 -20.89 -0.64
N SER A 330 -14.84 -21.30 -1.27
CA SER A 330 -15.55 -22.54 -0.94
C SER A 330 -15.01 -23.64 -1.85
N LEU A 331 -14.51 -24.73 -1.27
CA LEU A 331 -13.97 -25.88 -1.99
C LEU A 331 -14.88 -27.09 -1.84
N ARG A 332 -14.97 -27.91 -2.90
CA ARG A 332 -15.62 -29.22 -2.86
C ARG A 332 -14.94 -30.18 -3.83
N PHE A 333 -14.87 -31.45 -3.51
CA PHE A 333 -14.45 -32.50 -4.43
C PHE A 333 -15.67 -33.13 -5.08
N ASN A 334 -15.83 -32.97 -6.40
CA ASN A 334 -16.93 -33.54 -7.16
C ASN A 334 -16.60 -34.99 -7.54
N GLU A 335 -17.31 -35.96 -6.92
CA GLU A 335 -17.11 -37.41 -7.15
C GLU A 335 -17.34 -37.80 -8.62
N ILE A 336 -18.24 -37.15 -9.34
CA ILE A 336 -18.57 -37.49 -10.71
C ILE A 336 -17.46 -37.08 -11.68
N THR A 337 -16.94 -35.84 -11.51
CA THR A 337 -15.89 -35.32 -12.39
C THR A 337 -14.49 -35.67 -11.89
N SER A 338 -14.37 -36.24 -10.68
CA SER A 338 -13.10 -36.50 -9.97
C SER A 338 -12.20 -35.28 -9.91
N ARG A 339 -12.78 -34.10 -9.66
CA ARG A 339 -12.07 -32.82 -9.60
C ARG A 339 -12.47 -32.02 -8.39
N VAL A 340 -11.49 -31.28 -7.87
CA VAL A 340 -11.78 -30.21 -6.90
C VAL A 340 -12.36 -29.02 -7.63
N GLU A 341 -13.45 -28.52 -7.11
CA GLU A 341 -14.14 -27.32 -7.59
C GLU A 341 -14.07 -26.23 -6.54
N TYR A 342 -14.06 -24.97 -6.99
CA TYR A 342 -14.03 -23.79 -6.13
C TYR A 342 -15.11 -22.79 -6.51
N GLU A 343 -15.55 -22.04 -5.50
CA GLU A 343 -16.40 -20.88 -5.61
C GLU A 343 -15.79 -19.75 -4.80
N ILE A 344 -15.66 -18.56 -5.39
CA ILE A 344 -15.27 -17.34 -4.65
C ILE A 344 -16.56 -16.71 -4.13
N PRO A 345 -16.69 -16.43 -2.82
CA PRO A 345 -17.80 -15.69 -2.28
C PRO A 345 -17.88 -14.31 -2.96
N ALA A 346 -18.86 -14.10 -3.81
CA ALA A 346 -19.07 -12.82 -4.49
C ALA A 346 -20.15 -12.04 -3.73
N ASP A 347 -19.90 -10.77 -3.49
CA ASP A 347 -20.93 -9.82 -3.08
C ASP A 347 -21.94 -9.67 -4.23
N ASN A 348 -23.18 -10.14 -4.03
CA ASN A 348 -24.37 -9.84 -4.85
C ASN A 348 -24.44 -10.37 -6.29
N THR A 349 -24.24 -11.64 -6.57
CA THR A 349 -24.79 -12.25 -7.79
C THR A 349 -25.55 -13.55 -7.51
N ASP A 350 -26.78 -13.64 -8.05
CA ASP A 350 -27.74 -14.75 -7.85
C ASP A 350 -27.35 -16.12 -8.44
N ALA A 351 -26.15 -16.27 -8.98
CA ALA A 351 -25.67 -17.51 -9.56
C ALA A 351 -24.32 -17.93 -8.98
N ARG A 352 -24.37 -18.59 -7.82
CA ARG A 352 -23.20 -19.32 -7.29
C ARG A 352 -22.82 -20.43 -8.25
N ARG A 353 -21.61 -20.35 -8.81
CA ARG A 353 -21.11 -21.33 -9.79
C ARG A 353 -19.76 -21.89 -9.35
N PHE A 354 -19.76 -23.17 -8.98
CA PHE A 354 -18.52 -23.89 -8.79
C PHE A 354 -17.79 -24.13 -10.12
N MET A 355 -16.49 -23.86 -10.14
CA MET A 355 -15.60 -24.05 -11.27
C MET A 355 -14.47 -25.01 -10.90
N PRO A 356 -13.94 -25.81 -11.84
CA PRO A 356 -12.79 -26.66 -11.56
C PRO A 356 -11.57 -25.83 -11.10
N VAL A 357 -10.89 -26.29 -10.07
CA VAL A 357 -9.62 -25.72 -9.62
C VAL A 357 -8.59 -25.87 -10.73
N ASN A 358 -7.83 -24.81 -10.99
CA ASN A 358 -6.74 -24.77 -11.95
C ASN A 358 -5.55 -23.99 -11.38
N ASP A 359 -4.39 -24.06 -12.04
CA ASP A 359 -3.16 -23.39 -11.59
C ASP A 359 -3.32 -21.90 -11.38
N ARG A 360 -4.17 -21.24 -12.16
CA ARG A 360 -4.38 -19.79 -12.05
C ARG A 360 -4.99 -19.41 -10.72
N ILE A 361 -5.99 -20.14 -10.24
CA ILE A 361 -6.62 -19.85 -8.95
C ILE A 361 -5.69 -20.21 -7.80
N VAL A 362 -4.96 -21.34 -7.87
CA VAL A 362 -4.00 -21.70 -6.84
C VAL A 362 -2.87 -20.69 -6.74
N ASN A 363 -2.32 -20.23 -7.87
CA ASN A 363 -1.30 -19.17 -7.91
C ASN A 363 -1.84 -17.84 -7.36
N SER A 364 -3.10 -17.49 -7.63
CA SER A 364 -3.74 -16.29 -7.08
C SER A 364 -3.85 -16.37 -5.56
N LEU A 365 -4.36 -17.47 -5.02
CA LEU A 365 -4.49 -17.71 -3.57
C LEU A 365 -3.12 -17.74 -2.89
N TRP A 366 -2.14 -18.43 -3.50
CA TRP A 366 -0.76 -18.42 -3.02
C TRP A 366 -0.17 -17.01 -2.99
N SER A 367 -0.38 -16.22 -4.05
CA SER A 367 0.11 -14.84 -4.11
C SER A 367 -0.50 -13.98 -3.01
N GLN A 368 -1.81 -14.09 -2.77
CA GLN A 368 -2.50 -13.38 -1.70
C GLN A 368 -1.97 -13.80 -0.31
N MET A 369 -1.87 -15.10 -0.03
CA MET A 369 -1.34 -15.59 1.23
C MET A 369 0.14 -15.22 1.44
N SER A 370 0.92 -15.16 0.36
CA SER A 370 2.34 -14.76 0.40
C SER A 370 2.56 -13.31 0.81
N THR A 371 1.55 -12.43 0.69
CA THR A 371 1.61 -11.06 1.21
C THR A 371 1.55 -11.02 2.75
N ILE A 372 0.94 -12.03 3.35
CA ILE A 372 0.67 -12.13 4.79
C ILE A 372 1.78 -12.92 5.50
N THR A 373 2.12 -14.08 4.94
CA THR A 373 3.10 -15.02 5.52
C THR A 373 3.85 -15.76 4.44
N ARG A 374 5.03 -16.31 4.76
CA ARG A 374 5.76 -17.18 3.83
C ARG A 374 4.99 -18.49 3.67
N VAL A 375 4.62 -18.84 2.46
CA VAL A 375 3.91 -20.08 2.14
C VAL A 375 4.54 -20.77 0.95
N ASN A 376 4.68 -22.10 1.02
CA ASN A 376 5.11 -22.89 -0.10
C ASN A 376 3.90 -23.25 -0.96
N ILE A 377 3.95 -22.99 -2.25
CA ILE A 377 2.85 -23.27 -3.18
C ILE A 377 2.52 -24.76 -3.21
N GLN A 378 3.48 -25.64 -3.08
CA GLN A 378 3.27 -27.09 -3.03
C GLN A 378 2.43 -27.53 -1.83
N ASP A 379 2.59 -26.86 -0.68
CA ASP A 379 1.79 -27.17 0.51
C ASP A 379 0.35 -26.69 0.32
N MET A 380 0.12 -25.60 -0.43
CA MET A 380 -1.23 -25.17 -0.79
C MET A 380 -1.91 -26.18 -1.74
N TYR A 381 -1.20 -26.70 -2.75
CA TYR A 381 -1.72 -27.79 -3.59
C TYR A 381 -2.08 -29.03 -2.76
N ARG A 382 -1.18 -29.47 -1.88
CA ARG A 382 -1.44 -30.64 -1.02
C ARG A 382 -2.67 -30.47 -0.14
N VAL A 383 -2.93 -29.27 0.38
CA VAL A 383 -4.14 -29.00 1.17
C VAL A 383 -5.39 -29.05 0.31
N ILE A 384 -5.36 -28.42 -0.89
CA ILE A 384 -6.49 -28.40 -1.82
C ILE A 384 -6.81 -29.81 -2.35
N GLU A 385 -5.82 -30.68 -2.50
CA GLU A 385 -5.97 -32.05 -2.98
C GLU A 385 -6.14 -33.10 -1.85
N SER A 386 -6.31 -32.65 -0.60
CA SER A 386 -6.44 -33.54 0.57
C SER A 386 -7.90 -33.75 0.99
N ASP A 387 -8.09 -34.65 1.95
CA ASP A 387 -9.37 -34.93 2.62
C ASP A 387 -9.95 -33.72 3.39
N TYR A 388 -9.24 -32.61 3.43
CA TYR A 388 -9.74 -31.34 3.94
C TYR A 388 -10.91 -30.82 3.08
N VAL A 389 -10.90 -31.10 1.78
CA VAL A 389 -11.95 -30.64 0.85
C VAL A 389 -13.15 -31.60 0.93
N PRO A 390 -14.36 -31.07 1.27
CA PRO A 390 -15.54 -31.91 1.43
C PRO A 390 -15.94 -32.55 0.11
N VAL A 391 -16.33 -33.81 0.20
CA VAL A 391 -16.82 -34.60 -0.92
C VAL A 391 -18.24 -34.18 -1.29
N PHE A 392 -18.49 -33.95 -2.57
CA PHE A 392 -19.77 -33.56 -3.16
C PHE A 392 -20.20 -34.56 -4.23
N ASN A 393 -21.39 -35.12 -4.10
CA ASN A 393 -21.98 -35.98 -5.12
C ASN A 393 -23.30 -35.38 -5.63
N PRO A 394 -23.31 -34.81 -6.85
CA PRO A 394 -24.49 -34.14 -7.39
C PRO A 394 -25.70 -35.07 -7.53
N PHE A 395 -25.51 -36.37 -7.72
CA PHE A 395 -26.63 -37.33 -7.77
C PHE A 395 -27.25 -37.55 -6.39
N LYS A 396 -26.43 -37.68 -5.34
CA LYS A 396 -26.94 -37.81 -3.97
C LYS A 396 -27.70 -36.55 -3.57
N GLU A 397 -27.18 -35.38 -3.88
CA GLU A 397 -27.85 -34.09 -3.62
C GLU A 397 -29.20 -34.00 -4.35
N TYR A 398 -29.21 -34.35 -5.64
CA TYR A 398 -30.43 -34.38 -6.43
C TYR A 398 -31.46 -35.35 -5.85
N LEU A 399 -31.07 -36.58 -5.52
CA LEU A 399 -31.97 -37.56 -4.91
C LEU A 399 -32.52 -37.11 -3.56
N ASN A 400 -31.68 -36.46 -2.73
CA ASN A 400 -32.10 -35.90 -1.45
C ASN A 400 -33.05 -34.70 -1.60
N SER A 401 -32.99 -33.98 -2.71
CA SER A 401 -33.87 -32.84 -3.01
C SER A 401 -35.26 -33.25 -3.51
N LEU A 402 -35.44 -34.53 -3.92
CA LEU A 402 -36.72 -35.02 -4.38
C LEU A 402 -37.70 -35.16 -3.19
N PRO A 403 -38.99 -34.84 -3.42
CA PRO A 403 -40.02 -35.01 -2.41
C PRO A 403 -40.07 -36.49 -1.99
N GLN A 404 -39.94 -36.77 -0.71
CA GLN A 404 -40.10 -38.11 -0.19
C GLN A 404 -41.56 -38.54 -0.35
N ILE A 405 -41.79 -39.62 -1.09
CA ILE A 405 -43.13 -40.19 -1.25
C ILE A 405 -43.49 -40.87 0.05
N THR A 406 -44.26 -40.19 0.89
CA THR A 406 -44.77 -40.70 2.16
C THR A 406 -46.10 -41.46 2.02
N GLN A 407 -46.62 -41.63 0.79
CA GLN A 407 -47.84 -42.38 0.56
C GLN A 407 -47.49 -43.84 0.15
N THR A 408 -47.82 -44.79 1.01
CA THR A 408 -47.93 -46.18 0.68
C THR A 408 -49.12 -46.32 -0.30
N ILE A 409 -48.82 -46.52 -1.59
CA ILE A 409 -49.86 -46.83 -2.59
C ILE A 409 -50.32 -48.24 -2.23
N PRO A 410 -51.60 -48.42 -1.86
CA PRO A 410 -52.13 -49.77 -1.65
C PRO A 410 -52.07 -50.52 -2.97
N MET A 411 -51.40 -51.67 -2.99
CA MET A 411 -51.45 -52.58 -4.17
C MET A 411 -52.90 -53.01 -4.38
N PRO A 412 -53.47 -52.84 -5.58
CA PRO A 412 -54.79 -53.42 -5.91
C PRO A 412 -54.64 -54.96 -5.84
N PHE A 413 -55.48 -55.56 -5.00
CA PHE A 413 -55.61 -57.00 -4.98
C PHE A 413 -56.07 -57.50 -6.37
N MET A 414 -55.27 -58.32 -7.04
CA MET A 414 -55.75 -59.11 -8.14
C MET A 414 -56.64 -60.21 -7.57
N SER A 415 -57.92 -60.15 -7.86
CA SER A 415 -58.88 -61.22 -7.71
C SER A 415 -58.91 -62.09 -8.97
#